data_37dd9914322a4f666880ff14ddbb6f74
#
_entry.id   37dd9914322a4f666880ff14ddbb6f74
#
_cell.length_a   1.000
_cell.length_b   1.000
_cell.length_c   1.000
_cell.angle_alpha   90.00
_cell.angle_beta   90.00
_cell.angle_gamma   90.00
#
_symmetry.space_group_name_H-M   'P 1'
#
loop_
_entity.id
_entity.type
_entity.pdbx_description
1 polymer ?
#
loop_
_entity_poly.entity_id
_entity_poly.type
_entity_poly.pdbx_seq_one_letter_code
_entity_poly.pdbx_strand_id
1 'polypeptide(L)'
;MGNIFFASGDGRILALDILGNKVWEYDAEANDGIYAKGYVAYPSVDSDGKVYWAANGVGGPATSKSVMYCFDGSDGTTPLWKNTTAYAQGARLSFMTPAITPDFVAVGNRGTSGSLKAFDKNTGKVIATVTPSKGGVNSAAALLKNNTAVMSLSGNYGYGLMVSDPDFTWSAVPYDASLTPGGILTGNQNQICIDADGCVYVVGTIKNGTWNIACFDCSAVDPKTVKTAKWTQTLDAGFNRTGASLSADGQTVYVITDKAAPYNLYALNAANGSVRWSYSLESQSQSVPAIDNLGQIHFCTMDGVYHVLKDGGTAASVVYERKVADSIDGSPTISSVDGASYFVGKDAAADVLKVYSISFPGVSGPAESAWGQYGQNPGHINYQK
;
A
#
# COMPACT_ATOMS: atom_id res chain seq x y z
N MET A 1 24.64 5.39 -2.61
CA MET A 1 23.84 6.46 -2.00
C MET A 1 22.39 6.11 -2.20
N GLY A 2 21.55 6.24 -1.18
CA GLY A 2 20.12 5.93 -1.31
C GLY A 2 19.37 7.10 -1.95
N ASN A 3 18.62 6.85 -3.00
CA ASN A 3 17.69 7.82 -3.57
C ASN A 3 16.28 7.56 -3.02
N ILE A 4 15.47 8.62 -2.96
CA ILE A 4 14.08 8.57 -2.54
C ILE A 4 13.23 8.85 -3.77
N PHE A 5 12.25 7.98 -4.05
CA PHE A 5 11.46 8.03 -5.27
C PHE A 5 10.03 8.47 -4.97
N PHE A 6 9.53 9.38 -5.79
CA PHE A 6 8.17 9.91 -5.68
C PHE A 6 7.48 9.88 -7.05
N ALA A 7 6.20 9.56 -7.04
CA ALA A 7 5.33 9.80 -8.18
C ALA A 7 4.37 10.93 -7.84
N SER A 8 4.21 11.88 -8.75
CA SER A 8 3.37 13.06 -8.54
C SER A 8 2.06 12.99 -9.33
N GLY A 9 1.04 13.70 -8.85
CA GLY A 9 -0.28 13.73 -9.48
C GLY A 9 -0.34 14.42 -10.84
N ASP A 10 0.75 15.04 -11.30
CA ASP A 10 0.90 15.62 -12.63
C ASP A 10 1.55 14.67 -13.66
N GLY A 11 1.79 13.41 -13.28
CA GLY A 11 2.26 12.38 -14.19
C GLY A 11 3.77 12.23 -14.29
N ARG A 12 4.48 12.63 -13.24
CA ARG A 12 5.93 12.53 -13.16
C ARG A 12 6.36 11.51 -12.11
N ILE A 13 7.51 10.91 -12.35
CA ILE A 13 8.29 10.21 -11.34
C ILE A 13 9.63 10.90 -11.19
N LEU A 14 10.11 11.05 -9.97
CA LEU A 14 11.36 11.73 -9.66
C LEU A 14 12.13 11.02 -8.56
N ALA A 15 13.45 11.18 -8.59
CA ALA A 15 14.36 10.75 -7.54
C ALA A 15 15.00 11.97 -6.88
N LEU A 16 15.03 11.96 -5.56
CA LEU A 16 15.79 12.90 -4.74
C LEU A 16 16.91 12.15 -4.01
N ASP A 17 18.03 12.82 -3.78
CA ASP A 17 19.02 12.35 -2.82
C ASP A 17 18.54 12.58 -1.37
N ILE A 18 19.26 12.09 -0.39
CA ILE A 18 18.93 12.24 1.04
C ILE A 18 19.03 13.71 1.52
N LEU A 19 19.63 14.59 0.74
CA LEU A 19 19.70 16.04 1.01
C LEU A 19 18.55 16.82 0.35
N GLY A 20 17.68 16.12 -0.40
CA GLY A 20 16.54 16.69 -1.10
C GLY A 20 16.87 17.27 -2.48
N ASN A 21 18.07 17.07 -3.01
CA ASN A 21 18.42 17.51 -4.37
C ASN A 21 17.80 16.55 -5.40
N LYS A 22 17.25 17.11 -6.47
CA LYS A 22 16.73 16.29 -7.57
C LYS A 22 17.87 15.61 -8.32
N VAL A 23 17.85 14.27 -8.34
CA VAL A 23 18.80 13.44 -9.08
C VAL A 23 18.34 13.29 -10.52
N TRP A 24 17.08 12.87 -10.72
CA TRP A 24 16.46 12.76 -12.03
C TRP A 24 14.95 12.92 -11.95
N GLU A 25 14.34 13.13 -13.10
CA GLU A 25 12.88 13.23 -13.27
C GLU A 25 12.49 12.68 -14.63
N TYR A 26 11.35 12.00 -14.70
CA TYR A 26 10.74 11.53 -15.93
C TYR A 26 9.29 11.99 -15.99
N ASP A 27 8.92 12.69 -17.04
CA ASP A 27 7.57 13.17 -17.34
C ASP A 27 6.95 12.25 -18.39
N ALA A 28 5.96 11.45 -17.99
CA ALA A 28 5.33 10.48 -18.88
C ALA A 28 4.51 11.15 -20.01
N GLU A 29 3.98 12.34 -19.78
CA GLU A 29 3.25 13.09 -20.82
C GLU A 29 4.22 13.67 -21.84
N ALA A 30 5.28 14.34 -21.38
CA ALA A 30 6.25 14.99 -22.28
C ALA A 30 7.06 13.96 -23.10
N ASN A 31 7.43 12.83 -22.50
CA ASN A 31 8.27 11.82 -23.16
C ASN A 31 7.49 10.78 -23.99
N ASP A 32 6.27 10.42 -23.57
CA ASP A 32 5.53 9.30 -24.15
C ASP A 32 4.10 9.65 -24.59
N GLY A 33 3.65 10.88 -24.37
CA GLY A 33 2.27 11.28 -24.61
C GLY A 33 1.26 10.59 -23.68
N ILE A 34 1.72 10.10 -22.52
CA ILE A 34 0.90 9.41 -21.54
C ILE A 34 0.35 10.41 -20.55
N TYR A 35 -0.93 10.68 -20.61
CA TYR A 35 -1.61 11.56 -19.68
C TYR A 35 -1.78 10.86 -18.33
N ALA A 36 -0.75 10.89 -17.50
CA ALA A 36 -0.70 10.18 -16.21
C ALA A 36 -1.07 11.08 -15.03
N LYS A 37 -2.12 11.92 -15.19
CA LYS A 37 -2.56 12.89 -14.17
C LYS A 37 -3.63 12.33 -13.24
N GLY A 38 -3.68 12.86 -12.04
CA GLY A 38 -4.67 12.50 -11.03
C GLY A 38 -4.14 11.53 -10.00
N TYR A 39 -4.86 10.45 -9.76
CA TYR A 39 -4.49 9.49 -8.72
C TYR A 39 -3.25 8.68 -9.10
N VAL A 40 -2.24 8.70 -8.27
CA VAL A 40 -0.92 8.08 -8.50
C VAL A 40 -0.87 6.68 -7.91
N ALA A 41 -0.08 5.80 -8.55
CA ALA A 41 0.46 4.61 -7.91
C ALA A 41 1.85 4.96 -7.34
N TYR A 42 2.16 4.47 -6.14
CA TYR A 42 3.47 4.66 -5.56
C TYR A 42 4.51 3.80 -6.30
N PRO A 43 5.73 4.29 -6.52
CA PRO A 43 6.79 3.49 -7.09
C PRO A 43 7.25 2.42 -6.10
N SER A 44 7.73 1.30 -6.62
CA SER A 44 8.37 0.24 -5.84
C SER A 44 9.81 0.06 -6.30
N VAL A 45 10.70 -0.28 -5.36
CA VAL A 45 12.14 -0.40 -5.62
C VAL A 45 12.63 -1.78 -5.21
N ASP A 46 13.32 -2.49 -6.09
CA ASP A 46 13.91 -3.78 -5.77
C ASP A 46 15.32 -3.67 -5.14
N SER A 47 15.87 -4.81 -4.73
CA SER A 47 17.21 -4.88 -4.15
C SER A 47 18.32 -4.47 -5.11
N ASP A 48 18.08 -4.51 -6.41
CA ASP A 48 19.06 -4.14 -7.44
C ASP A 48 18.98 -2.64 -7.76
N GLY A 49 18.09 -1.90 -7.09
CA GLY A 49 17.90 -0.48 -7.28
C GLY A 49 17.05 -0.13 -8.49
N LYS A 50 16.37 -1.10 -9.10
CA LYS A 50 15.40 -0.83 -10.18
C LYS A 50 14.10 -0.29 -9.59
N VAL A 51 13.56 0.72 -10.24
CA VAL A 51 12.33 1.43 -9.82
C VAL A 51 11.20 1.06 -10.78
N TYR A 52 10.11 0.55 -10.23
CA TYR A 52 8.92 0.15 -10.99
C TYR A 52 7.78 1.11 -10.71
N TRP A 53 7.18 1.64 -11.76
CA TRP A 53 6.09 2.60 -11.65
C TRP A 53 4.95 2.28 -12.61
N ALA A 54 3.74 2.24 -12.07
CA ALA A 54 2.50 2.04 -12.80
C ALA A 54 1.84 3.41 -13.09
N ALA A 55 2.14 4.01 -14.24
CA ALA A 55 1.58 5.29 -14.63
C ALA A 55 0.10 5.15 -15.04
N ASN A 56 -0.78 5.91 -14.39
CA ASN A 56 -2.22 5.83 -14.57
C ASN A 56 -2.70 6.78 -15.68
N GLY A 57 -3.00 6.25 -16.86
CA GLY A 57 -3.45 7.01 -18.01
C GLY A 57 -4.93 7.41 -18.02
N VAL A 58 -5.59 7.51 -16.87
CA VAL A 58 -7.03 7.84 -16.77
C VAL A 58 -7.24 9.33 -16.50
N GLY A 59 -8.23 9.91 -17.19
CA GLY A 59 -8.58 11.34 -17.08
C GLY A 59 -8.06 12.20 -18.23
N GLY A 60 -7.25 11.61 -19.11
CA GLY A 60 -6.75 12.23 -20.33
C GLY A 60 -7.64 12.02 -21.54
N PRO A 61 -7.14 12.39 -22.73
CA PRO A 61 -7.80 12.11 -23.99
C PRO A 61 -8.20 10.64 -24.14
N ALA A 62 -9.20 10.37 -24.96
CA ALA A 62 -9.72 9.02 -25.19
C ALA A 62 -8.65 8.00 -25.66
N THR A 63 -7.49 8.43 -26.06
CA THR A 63 -6.34 7.61 -26.48
C THR A 63 -5.37 7.29 -25.34
N SER A 64 -5.54 7.89 -24.15
CA SER A 64 -4.61 7.70 -23.03
C SER A 64 -4.66 6.27 -22.49
N LYS A 65 -3.49 5.67 -22.30
CA LYS A 65 -3.32 4.30 -21.79
C LYS A 65 -2.50 4.33 -20.50
N SER A 66 -2.77 3.38 -19.64
CA SER A 66 -1.90 3.13 -18.49
C SER A 66 -0.66 2.35 -18.92
N VAL A 67 0.47 2.68 -18.36
CA VAL A 67 1.79 2.15 -18.74
C VAL A 67 2.54 1.67 -17.52
N MET A 68 3.21 0.53 -17.66
CA MET A 68 4.16 0.04 -16.67
C MET A 68 5.58 0.40 -17.09
N TYR A 69 6.33 1.02 -16.20
CA TYR A 69 7.72 1.44 -16.39
C TYR A 69 8.66 0.73 -15.44
N CYS A 70 9.91 0.57 -15.89
CA CYS A 70 11.05 0.24 -15.05
C CYS A 70 12.19 1.21 -15.36
N PHE A 71 12.78 1.78 -14.31
CA PHE A 71 13.90 2.71 -14.41
C PHE A 71 15.10 2.18 -13.64
N ASP A 72 16.29 2.64 -14.00
CA ASP A 72 17.45 2.57 -13.12
C ASP A 72 17.29 3.64 -12.02
N GLY A 73 17.40 3.25 -10.76
CA GLY A 73 17.24 4.20 -9.65
C GLY A 73 18.35 5.26 -9.58
N SER A 74 19.48 5.05 -10.23
CA SER A 74 20.58 6.02 -10.29
C SER A 74 20.44 7.01 -11.46
N ASP A 75 19.79 6.60 -12.57
CA ASP A 75 19.50 7.44 -13.74
C ASP A 75 18.18 6.98 -14.39
N GLY A 76 17.10 7.64 -14.03
CA GLY A 76 15.75 7.39 -14.54
C GLY A 76 15.34 8.33 -15.67
N THR A 77 16.27 9.03 -16.33
CA THR A 77 15.96 9.92 -17.44
C THR A 77 15.43 9.17 -18.66
N THR A 78 15.75 7.89 -18.77
CA THR A 78 15.22 6.96 -19.78
C THR A 78 14.82 5.65 -19.10
N PRO A 79 13.60 5.12 -19.33
CA PRO A 79 13.22 3.84 -18.76
C PRO A 79 14.06 2.70 -19.35
N LEU A 80 14.46 1.74 -18.50
CA LEU A 80 15.08 0.48 -18.91
C LEU A 80 14.13 -0.30 -19.82
N TRP A 81 12.85 -0.29 -19.48
CA TRP A 81 11.78 -0.77 -20.33
C TRP A 81 10.44 -0.07 -19.99
N LYS A 82 9.52 -0.08 -20.95
CA LYS A 82 8.13 0.32 -20.73
C LYS A 82 7.18 -0.62 -21.46
N ASN A 83 6.03 -0.91 -20.84
CA ASN A 83 5.00 -1.72 -21.47
C ASN A 83 3.72 -0.87 -21.64
N THR A 84 3.41 -0.52 -22.88
CA THR A 84 2.27 0.30 -23.31
C THR A 84 1.08 -0.53 -23.78
N THR A 85 1.19 -1.86 -23.80
CA THR A 85 0.21 -2.78 -24.39
C THR A 85 -0.49 -3.68 -23.38
N ALA A 86 0.04 -3.75 -22.16
CA ALA A 86 -0.50 -4.64 -21.12
C ALA A 86 -1.92 -4.28 -20.71
N TYR A 87 -2.28 -3.01 -20.77
CA TYR A 87 -3.56 -2.51 -20.29
C TYR A 87 -4.37 -1.89 -21.42
N ALA A 88 -5.66 -2.24 -21.47
CA ALA A 88 -6.58 -1.63 -22.41
C ALA A 88 -6.76 -0.13 -22.08
N GLN A 89 -7.23 0.62 -23.07
CA GLN A 89 -7.63 2.01 -22.90
C GLN A 89 -8.65 2.13 -21.74
N GLY A 90 -8.46 3.13 -20.88
CA GLY A 90 -9.32 3.36 -19.72
C GLY A 90 -9.05 2.45 -18.52
N ALA A 91 -8.10 1.52 -18.60
CA ALA A 91 -7.67 0.74 -17.44
C ALA A 91 -7.03 1.65 -16.38
N ARG A 92 -7.43 1.50 -15.12
CA ARG A 92 -6.99 2.35 -14.02
C ARG A 92 -5.89 1.66 -13.22
N LEU A 93 -4.72 2.29 -13.12
CA LEU A 93 -3.61 1.86 -12.25
C LEU A 93 -3.47 2.71 -10.98
N SER A 94 -4.43 3.60 -10.74
CA SER A 94 -4.43 4.44 -9.53
C SER A 94 -4.38 3.57 -8.27
N PHE A 95 -3.43 3.89 -7.37
CA PHE A 95 -3.16 3.18 -6.12
C PHE A 95 -2.70 1.72 -6.29
N MET A 96 -2.32 1.31 -7.50
CA MET A 96 -1.81 -0.03 -7.79
C MET A 96 -0.27 -0.05 -7.67
N THR A 97 0.23 0.05 -6.46
CA THR A 97 1.67 -0.08 -6.17
C THR A 97 2.16 -1.44 -6.66
N PRO A 98 3.23 -1.48 -7.46
CA PRO A 98 3.78 -2.74 -7.95
C PRO A 98 4.24 -3.66 -6.82
N ALA A 99 3.87 -4.93 -6.85
CA ALA A 99 4.40 -5.95 -5.95
C ALA A 99 5.60 -6.63 -6.61
N ILE A 100 6.74 -6.68 -5.93
CA ILE A 100 8.00 -7.15 -6.48
C ILE A 100 8.39 -8.47 -5.82
N THR A 101 8.60 -9.51 -6.65
CA THR A 101 9.20 -10.78 -6.22
C THR A 101 10.65 -10.88 -6.72
N PRO A 102 11.39 -11.93 -6.36
CA PRO A 102 12.69 -12.19 -6.98
C PRO A 102 12.62 -12.30 -8.51
N ASP A 103 11.53 -12.86 -9.06
CA ASP A 103 11.42 -13.27 -10.46
C ASP A 103 10.62 -12.31 -11.34
N PHE A 104 9.60 -11.65 -10.80
CA PHE A 104 8.69 -10.82 -11.57
C PHE A 104 8.15 -9.62 -10.77
N VAL A 105 7.45 -8.74 -11.48
CA VAL A 105 6.69 -7.63 -10.90
C VAL A 105 5.22 -7.81 -11.19
N ALA A 106 4.36 -7.76 -10.17
CA ALA A 106 2.92 -7.91 -10.33
C ALA A 106 2.18 -6.58 -10.11
N VAL A 107 1.29 -6.24 -11.04
CA VAL A 107 0.48 -5.01 -10.98
C VAL A 107 -0.95 -5.31 -11.37
N GLY A 108 -1.89 -4.90 -10.52
CA GLY A 108 -3.31 -4.94 -10.82
C GLY A 108 -3.77 -3.74 -11.63
N ASN A 109 -4.88 -3.89 -12.35
CA ASN A 109 -5.63 -2.74 -12.82
C ASN A 109 -7.01 -2.70 -12.19
N ARG A 110 -7.39 -1.52 -11.74
CA ARG A 110 -8.66 -1.27 -11.05
C ARG A 110 -9.85 -1.29 -12.02
N GLY A 111 -11.00 -1.80 -11.53
CA GLY A 111 -12.28 -1.76 -12.25
C GLY A 111 -12.97 -3.12 -12.32
N THR A 112 -14.18 -3.14 -12.89
CA THR A 112 -15.01 -4.35 -13.02
C THR A 112 -14.41 -5.42 -13.93
N SER A 113 -13.51 -5.03 -14.83
CA SER A 113 -12.70 -5.91 -15.68
C SER A 113 -11.24 -5.91 -15.24
N GLY A 114 -10.99 -5.63 -13.95
CA GLY A 114 -9.66 -5.59 -13.39
C GLY A 114 -8.98 -6.95 -13.45
N SER A 115 -7.67 -6.94 -13.63
CA SER A 115 -6.82 -8.14 -13.64
C SER A 115 -5.53 -7.87 -12.90
N LEU A 116 -4.88 -8.91 -12.44
CA LEU A 116 -3.50 -8.89 -11.99
C LEU A 116 -2.61 -9.40 -13.11
N LYS A 117 -1.53 -8.70 -13.40
CA LYS A 117 -0.55 -9.08 -14.41
C LYS A 117 0.83 -9.19 -13.81
N ALA A 118 1.53 -10.26 -14.15
CA ALA A 118 2.94 -10.43 -13.84
C ALA A 118 3.78 -10.02 -15.06
N PHE A 119 4.84 -9.27 -14.81
CA PHE A 119 5.78 -8.78 -15.81
C PHE A 119 7.17 -9.34 -15.54
N ASP A 120 7.81 -9.83 -16.56
CA ASP A 120 9.24 -10.15 -16.51
C ASP A 120 10.05 -8.91 -16.14
N LYS A 121 10.89 -9.01 -15.12
CA LYS A 121 11.65 -7.87 -14.56
C LYS A 121 12.65 -7.24 -15.52
N ASN A 122 13.15 -8.01 -16.48
CA ASN A 122 14.21 -7.57 -17.39
C ASN A 122 13.66 -6.98 -18.68
N THR A 123 12.52 -7.51 -19.15
CA THR A 123 11.98 -7.17 -20.47
C THR A 123 10.68 -6.39 -20.44
N GLY A 124 9.99 -6.37 -19.29
CA GLY A 124 8.66 -5.76 -19.14
C GLY A 124 7.54 -6.50 -19.90
N LYS A 125 7.81 -7.70 -20.41
CA LYS A 125 6.77 -8.52 -21.06
C LYS A 125 5.82 -9.09 -20.04
N VAL A 126 4.52 -9.13 -20.35
CA VAL A 126 3.53 -9.83 -19.54
C VAL A 126 3.79 -11.33 -19.65
N ILE A 127 4.06 -11.99 -18.54
CA ILE A 127 4.31 -13.44 -18.45
C ILE A 127 3.09 -14.21 -17.95
N ALA A 128 2.22 -13.53 -17.16
CA ALA A 128 0.99 -14.13 -16.68
C ALA A 128 -0.09 -13.08 -16.46
N THR A 129 -1.35 -13.49 -16.52
CA THR A 129 -2.51 -12.64 -16.23
C THR A 129 -3.58 -13.46 -15.54
N VAL A 130 -4.06 -13.00 -14.41
CA VAL A 130 -5.21 -13.58 -13.73
C VAL A 130 -6.32 -12.53 -13.58
N THR A 131 -7.54 -12.95 -13.87
CA THR A 131 -8.74 -12.11 -13.73
C THR A 131 -9.60 -12.69 -12.60
N PRO A 132 -10.11 -11.86 -11.69
CA PRO A 132 -11.03 -12.32 -10.65
C PRO A 132 -12.25 -13.00 -11.27
N SER A 133 -12.67 -14.10 -10.69
CA SER A 133 -13.90 -14.77 -11.08
C SER A 133 -15.16 -13.97 -10.73
N LYS A 134 -15.05 -13.04 -9.78
CA LYS A 134 -16.11 -12.12 -9.34
C LYS A 134 -15.52 -10.77 -8.91
N GLY A 135 -16.31 -9.71 -9.05
CA GLY A 135 -15.94 -8.36 -8.61
C GLY A 135 -14.86 -7.72 -9.48
N GLY A 136 -14.33 -6.60 -9.03
CA GLY A 136 -13.24 -5.86 -9.65
C GLY A 136 -12.09 -5.64 -8.68
N VAL A 137 -10.87 -5.57 -9.19
CA VAL A 137 -9.68 -5.27 -8.39
C VAL A 137 -9.77 -3.86 -7.80
N ASN A 138 -9.43 -3.68 -6.54
CA ASN A 138 -9.55 -2.40 -5.85
C ASN A 138 -8.36 -2.01 -4.95
N SER A 139 -7.44 -2.91 -4.68
CA SER A 139 -6.19 -2.62 -3.95
C SER A 139 -4.97 -3.04 -4.75
N ALA A 140 -3.81 -2.54 -4.36
CA ALA A 140 -2.55 -3.14 -4.78
C ALA A 140 -2.50 -4.63 -4.38
N ALA A 141 -1.81 -5.44 -5.17
CA ALA A 141 -1.54 -6.82 -4.80
C ALA A 141 -0.56 -6.85 -3.63
N ALA A 142 -0.79 -7.77 -2.71
CA ALA A 142 0.22 -8.24 -1.77
C ALA A 142 0.51 -9.71 -2.11
N LEU A 143 1.77 -10.10 -2.05
CA LEU A 143 2.21 -11.42 -2.44
C LEU A 143 2.74 -12.19 -1.23
N LEU A 144 2.26 -13.41 -1.04
CA LEU A 144 2.82 -14.34 -0.07
C LEU A 144 4.18 -14.86 -0.57
N LYS A 145 4.96 -15.43 0.33
CA LYS A 145 6.31 -15.96 0.05
C LYS A 145 6.35 -17.01 -1.08
N ASN A 146 5.27 -17.72 -1.30
CA ASN A 146 5.11 -18.67 -2.40
C ASN A 146 4.57 -18.04 -3.69
N ASN A 147 4.59 -16.71 -3.83
CA ASN A 147 4.03 -15.94 -4.94
C ASN A 147 2.48 -15.94 -5.04
N THR A 148 1.77 -16.52 -4.11
CA THR A 148 0.30 -16.39 -4.06
C THR A 148 -0.07 -14.92 -3.91
N ALA A 149 -0.81 -14.37 -4.87
CA ALA A 149 -1.26 -12.98 -4.80
C ALA A 149 -2.57 -12.86 -4.03
N VAL A 150 -2.64 -11.82 -3.21
CA VAL A 150 -3.84 -11.46 -2.46
C VAL A 150 -4.23 -10.03 -2.81
N MET A 151 -5.50 -9.80 -3.13
CA MET A 151 -6.03 -8.48 -3.50
C MET A 151 -7.42 -8.30 -2.94
N SER A 152 -7.77 -7.07 -2.57
CA SER A 152 -9.15 -6.74 -2.27
C SER A 152 -9.96 -6.49 -3.54
N LEU A 153 -11.22 -6.88 -3.51
CA LEU A 153 -12.18 -6.71 -4.59
C LEU A 153 -13.29 -5.75 -4.20
N SER A 154 -13.79 -5.00 -5.18
CA SER A 154 -15.00 -4.19 -5.03
C SER A 154 -15.85 -4.27 -6.30
N GLY A 155 -17.14 -3.93 -6.21
CA GLY A 155 -18.02 -3.83 -7.36
C GLY A 155 -19.45 -4.29 -7.09
N ASN A 156 -20.30 -4.25 -8.11
CA ASN A 156 -21.72 -4.58 -8.01
C ASN A 156 -22.00 -6.08 -7.75
N TYR A 157 -20.98 -6.92 -7.80
CA TYR A 157 -21.12 -8.39 -7.75
C TYR A 157 -20.58 -9.03 -6.49
N GLY A 158 -20.22 -8.24 -5.50
CA GLY A 158 -19.68 -8.74 -4.23
C GLY A 158 -18.32 -8.12 -3.93
N TYR A 159 -18.02 -8.10 -2.67
CA TYR A 159 -16.78 -7.60 -2.13
C TYR A 159 -16.10 -8.78 -1.46
N GLY A 160 -14.81 -8.89 -1.56
CA GLY A 160 -14.10 -10.01 -0.97
C GLY A 160 -12.60 -9.89 -1.12
N LEU A 161 -11.95 -10.97 -0.81
CA LEU A 161 -10.52 -11.13 -0.97
C LEU A 161 -10.28 -12.12 -2.12
N MET A 162 -9.58 -11.66 -3.17
CA MET A 162 -9.12 -12.53 -4.25
C MET A 162 -7.78 -13.14 -3.84
N VAL A 163 -7.62 -14.41 -4.14
CA VAL A 163 -6.34 -15.13 -4.03
C VAL A 163 -6.06 -15.81 -5.36
N SER A 164 -4.83 -15.75 -5.85
CA SER A 164 -4.38 -16.52 -7.02
C SER A 164 -3.50 -17.70 -6.62
N ASP A 165 -3.27 -18.62 -7.55
CA ASP A 165 -2.14 -19.54 -7.45
C ASP A 165 -0.80 -18.81 -7.71
N PRO A 166 0.33 -19.43 -7.35
CA PRO A 166 1.66 -18.83 -7.55
C PRO A 166 2.00 -18.51 -9.01
N ASP A 167 1.45 -19.28 -9.93
CA ASP A 167 1.71 -19.17 -11.38
C ASP A 167 0.70 -18.27 -12.09
N PHE A 168 -0.25 -17.66 -11.38
CA PHE A 168 -1.34 -16.84 -11.93
C PHE A 168 -2.20 -17.53 -13.00
N THR A 169 -2.37 -18.85 -12.90
CA THR A 169 -3.19 -19.61 -13.84
C THR A 169 -4.66 -19.61 -13.49
N TRP A 170 -4.99 -19.39 -12.21
CA TRP A 170 -6.37 -19.25 -11.72
C TRP A 170 -6.45 -18.21 -10.60
N SER A 171 -7.69 -17.78 -10.31
CA SER A 171 -8.02 -17.01 -9.11
C SER A 171 -9.27 -17.55 -8.45
N ALA A 172 -9.32 -17.42 -7.12
CA ALA A 172 -10.50 -17.70 -6.32
C ALA A 172 -10.89 -16.47 -5.50
N VAL A 173 -12.14 -16.41 -5.09
CA VAL A 173 -12.65 -15.46 -4.09
C VAL A 173 -13.08 -16.27 -2.86
N PRO A 174 -12.11 -16.84 -2.11
CA PRO A 174 -12.40 -17.73 -1.00
C PRO A 174 -13.11 -17.04 0.16
N TYR A 175 -13.09 -15.70 0.18
CA TYR A 175 -13.67 -14.84 1.21
C TYR A 175 -14.69 -13.91 0.56
N ASP A 176 -15.77 -14.45 0.04
CA ASP A 176 -16.85 -13.69 -0.57
C ASP A 176 -17.81 -13.19 0.52
N ALA A 177 -17.88 -11.89 0.70
CA ALA A 177 -18.73 -11.23 1.67
C ALA A 177 -20.24 -11.47 1.42
N SER A 178 -20.63 -11.81 0.20
CA SER A 178 -22.02 -12.12 -0.14
C SER A 178 -22.44 -13.52 0.31
N LEU A 179 -21.49 -14.43 0.48
CA LEU A 179 -21.70 -15.84 0.79
C LEU A 179 -21.42 -16.19 2.25
N THR A 180 -20.54 -15.42 2.92
CA THR A 180 -20.17 -15.67 4.32
C THR A 180 -20.83 -14.66 5.24
N PRO A 181 -21.55 -15.07 6.28
CA PRO A 181 -21.92 -14.18 7.37
C PRO A 181 -20.66 -13.57 7.99
N GLY A 182 -20.54 -12.24 7.97
CA GLY A 182 -19.35 -11.53 8.44
C GLY A 182 -18.24 -11.37 7.41
N GLY A 183 -18.49 -11.64 6.14
CA GLY A 183 -17.54 -11.32 5.05
C GLY A 183 -17.27 -9.82 4.94
N ILE A 184 -16.02 -9.47 4.69
CA ILE A 184 -15.55 -8.08 4.66
C ILE A 184 -15.73 -7.49 3.27
N LEU A 185 -16.41 -6.35 3.23
CA LEU A 185 -16.40 -5.45 2.09
C LEU A 185 -15.17 -4.56 2.23
N THR A 186 -14.10 -4.90 1.53
CA THR A 186 -12.90 -4.07 1.56
C THR A 186 -13.21 -2.68 1.01
N GLY A 187 -12.87 -1.65 1.78
CA GLY A 187 -13.02 -0.26 1.37
C GLY A 187 -12.14 0.07 0.16
N ASN A 188 -12.35 1.25 -0.38
CA ASN A 188 -11.55 1.74 -1.49
C ASN A 188 -10.09 1.93 -1.04
N GLN A 189 -9.15 1.23 -1.72
CA GLN A 189 -7.72 1.55 -1.66
C GLN A 189 -6.99 1.17 -0.35
N ASN A 190 -7.61 0.34 0.48
CA ASN A 190 -6.96 -0.13 1.70
C ASN A 190 -5.82 -1.11 1.36
N GLN A 191 -4.69 -0.91 2.01
CA GLN A 191 -3.55 -1.80 1.85
C GLN A 191 -3.76 -3.10 2.62
N ILE A 192 -3.34 -4.20 2.01
CA ILE A 192 -3.28 -5.52 2.64
C ILE A 192 -1.95 -5.63 3.40
N CYS A 193 -2.01 -6.20 4.59
CA CYS A 193 -0.85 -6.54 5.41
C CYS A 193 -0.78 -8.07 5.55
N ILE A 194 0.43 -8.64 5.52
CA ILE A 194 0.67 -10.09 5.61
C ILE A 194 1.70 -10.36 6.70
N ASP A 195 1.44 -11.32 7.60
CA ASP A 195 2.42 -11.77 8.59
C ASP A 195 3.36 -12.86 8.04
N ALA A 196 4.32 -13.27 8.87
CA ALA A 196 5.32 -14.27 8.50
C ALA A 196 4.71 -15.67 8.25
N ASP A 197 3.55 -15.95 8.81
CA ASP A 197 2.83 -17.24 8.70
C ASP A 197 1.84 -17.26 7.53
N GLY A 198 1.70 -16.16 6.78
CA GLY A 198 0.77 -16.04 5.65
C GLY A 198 -0.65 -15.66 6.06
N CYS A 199 -0.84 -15.16 7.27
CA CYS A 199 -2.10 -14.55 7.66
C CYS A 199 -2.21 -13.15 7.06
N VAL A 200 -3.36 -12.84 6.51
CA VAL A 200 -3.66 -11.61 5.78
C VAL A 200 -4.60 -10.76 6.62
N TYR A 201 -4.20 -9.54 6.90
CA TYR A 201 -5.00 -8.55 7.63
C TYR A 201 -5.62 -7.57 6.66
N VAL A 202 -6.94 -7.46 6.69
CA VAL A 202 -7.73 -6.63 5.77
C VAL A 202 -8.66 -5.74 6.55
N VAL A 203 -8.67 -4.47 6.22
CA VAL A 203 -9.58 -3.46 6.77
C VAL A 203 -10.74 -3.19 5.82
N GLY A 204 -11.96 -3.00 6.34
CA GLY A 204 -13.11 -2.76 5.49
C GLY A 204 -14.43 -2.73 6.24
N THR A 205 -15.55 -2.87 5.50
CA THR A 205 -16.89 -3.04 6.08
C THR A 205 -17.39 -4.46 5.90
N ILE A 206 -18.21 -4.93 6.81
CA ILE A 206 -19.05 -6.11 6.58
C ILE A 206 -20.36 -5.70 5.89
N LYS A 207 -21.07 -6.67 5.35
CA LYS A 207 -22.28 -6.47 4.53
C LYS A 207 -23.38 -5.64 5.20
N ASN A 208 -23.43 -5.59 6.53
CA ASN A 208 -24.40 -4.78 7.29
C ASN A 208 -23.94 -3.35 7.59
N GLY A 209 -22.79 -2.92 7.04
CA GLY A 209 -22.25 -1.58 7.22
C GLY A 209 -21.35 -1.39 8.44
N THR A 210 -21.08 -2.44 9.22
CA THR A 210 -20.14 -2.37 10.35
C THR A 210 -18.71 -2.36 9.85
N TRP A 211 -17.85 -1.56 10.49
CA TRP A 211 -16.45 -1.44 10.12
C TRP A 211 -15.60 -2.43 10.89
N ASN A 212 -14.79 -3.19 10.17
CA ASN A 212 -14.00 -4.25 10.76
C ASN A 212 -12.59 -4.29 10.19
N ILE A 213 -11.68 -4.81 11.02
CA ILE A 213 -10.47 -5.47 10.57
C ILE A 213 -10.64 -6.97 10.72
N ALA A 214 -10.14 -7.76 9.79
CA ALA A 214 -10.16 -9.22 9.84
C ALA A 214 -8.81 -9.82 9.50
N CYS A 215 -8.56 -11.01 10.04
CA CYS A 215 -7.43 -11.85 9.70
C CYS A 215 -7.91 -13.09 8.97
N PHE A 216 -7.27 -13.41 7.85
CA PHE A 216 -7.51 -14.63 7.06
C PHE A 216 -6.22 -15.43 6.95
N ASP A 217 -6.31 -16.74 7.12
CA ASP A 217 -5.19 -17.65 6.83
C ASP A 217 -5.15 -17.94 5.32
N CYS A 218 -4.17 -17.34 4.64
CA CYS A 218 -3.93 -17.53 3.20
C CYS A 218 -2.68 -18.39 2.92
N SER A 219 -2.07 -19.00 3.92
CA SER A 219 -0.87 -19.85 3.77
C SER A 219 -1.12 -21.08 2.90
N ALA A 220 -2.36 -21.60 2.90
CA ALA A 220 -2.80 -22.70 2.06
C ALA A 220 -4.19 -22.41 1.49
N VAL A 221 -4.26 -22.02 0.21
CA VAL A 221 -5.51 -21.67 -0.45
C VAL A 221 -5.97 -22.76 -1.39
N ASP A 222 -7.17 -23.27 -1.13
CA ASP A 222 -7.90 -24.11 -2.06
C ASP A 222 -9.01 -23.28 -2.72
N PRO A 223 -9.00 -23.12 -4.07
CA PRO A 223 -9.99 -22.32 -4.79
C PRO A 223 -11.43 -22.85 -4.65
N LYS A 224 -11.59 -24.07 -4.22
CA LYS A 224 -12.91 -24.71 -4.06
C LYS A 224 -13.54 -24.51 -2.69
N THR A 225 -12.78 -24.01 -1.73
CA THR A 225 -13.23 -23.88 -0.34
C THR A 225 -13.40 -22.42 0.03
N VAL A 226 -14.63 -21.98 0.31
CA VAL A 226 -14.89 -20.68 0.93
C VAL A 226 -14.45 -20.74 2.38
N LYS A 227 -13.53 -19.83 2.77
CA LYS A 227 -12.98 -19.77 4.13
C LYS A 227 -13.62 -18.65 4.93
N THR A 228 -13.65 -18.84 6.25
CA THR A 228 -14.01 -17.78 7.22
C THR A 228 -12.75 -17.08 7.72
N ALA A 229 -12.91 -15.85 8.22
CA ALA A 229 -11.82 -15.19 8.93
C ALA A 229 -11.42 -15.98 10.17
N LYS A 230 -10.13 -16.01 10.51
CA LYS A 230 -9.64 -16.51 11.81
C LYS A 230 -10.27 -15.72 12.95
N TRP A 231 -10.33 -14.40 12.76
CA TRP A 231 -11.02 -13.47 13.65
C TRP A 231 -11.44 -12.20 12.90
N THR A 232 -12.43 -11.52 13.46
CA THR A 232 -12.85 -10.18 13.05
C THR A 232 -12.96 -9.30 14.29
N GLN A 233 -12.60 -8.03 14.17
CA GLN A 233 -12.75 -7.03 15.22
C GLN A 233 -13.50 -5.83 14.66
N THR A 234 -14.62 -5.48 15.32
CA THR A 234 -15.37 -4.26 15.02
C THR A 234 -14.71 -3.08 15.72
N LEU A 235 -14.53 -1.98 14.99
CA LEU A 235 -13.96 -0.73 15.50
C LEU A 235 -14.97 0.42 15.34
N ASP A 236 -14.80 1.49 16.12
CA ASP A 236 -15.79 2.57 16.28
C ASP A 236 -16.02 3.39 15.01
N ALA A 237 -14.97 3.54 14.19
CA ALA A 237 -15.03 4.32 12.96
C ALA A 237 -14.55 3.48 11.77
N GLY A 238 -14.81 3.98 10.57
CA GLY A 238 -14.55 3.26 9.35
C GLY A 238 -13.16 3.49 8.78
N PHE A 239 -12.92 2.81 7.66
CA PHE A 239 -11.68 2.87 6.90
C PHE A 239 -11.95 3.42 5.50
N ASN A 240 -11.05 4.27 4.98
CA ASN A 240 -11.15 4.82 3.63
C ASN A 240 -9.90 4.53 2.79
N ARG A 241 -8.70 4.90 3.28
CA ARG A 241 -7.44 4.74 2.54
C ARG A 241 -6.28 4.28 3.41
N THR A 242 -6.56 3.70 4.55
CA THR A 242 -5.56 3.20 5.49
C THR A 242 -5.24 1.73 5.25
N GLY A 243 -4.32 1.20 6.02
CA GLY A 243 -3.95 -0.21 6.07
C GLY A 243 -3.44 -0.56 7.45
N ALA A 244 -3.07 -1.80 7.63
CA ALA A 244 -2.47 -2.29 8.85
C ALA A 244 -0.95 -2.42 8.73
N SER A 245 -0.26 -2.34 9.87
CA SER A 245 1.16 -2.66 10.02
C SER A 245 1.36 -3.58 11.20
N LEU A 246 2.48 -4.29 11.20
CA LEU A 246 2.84 -5.25 12.26
C LEU A 246 4.01 -4.73 13.08
N SER A 247 3.96 -5.00 14.39
CA SER A 247 5.12 -4.86 15.27
C SER A 247 6.28 -5.77 14.81
N ALA A 248 7.50 -5.50 15.28
CA ALA A 248 8.68 -6.28 14.93
C ALA A 248 8.53 -7.77 15.26
N ASP A 249 7.88 -8.09 16.38
CA ASP A 249 7.61 -9.46 16.82
C ASP A 249 6.38 -10.11 16.18
N GLY A 250 5.64 -9.36 15.34
CA GLY A 250 4.42 -9.82 14.70
C GLY A 250 3.22 -10.02 15.64
N GLN A 251 3.33 -9.65 16.92
CA GLN A 251 2.28 -9.90 17.94
C GLN A 251 1.21 -8.82 17.99
N THR A 252 1.48 -7.65 17.41
CA THR A 252 0.58 -6.50 17.42
C THR A 252 0.31 -6.00 16.01
N VAL A 253 -0.96 -5.79 15.71
CA VAL A 253 -1.43 -5.15 14.48
C VAL A 253 -1.82 -3.71 14.83
N TYR A 254 -1.22 -2.74 14.14
CA TYR A 254 -1.57 -1.32 14.26
C TYR A 254 -2.43 -0.89 13.09
N VAL A 255 -3.53 -0.19 13.36
CA VAL A 255 -4.44 0.31 12.34
C VAL A 255 -5.09 1.62 12.76
N ILE A 256 -5.29 2.52 11.82
CA ILE A 256 -5.96 3.82 12.05
C ILE A 256 -7.34 3.78 11.43
N THR A 257 -8.36 4.24 12.18
CA THR A 257 -9.70 4.49 11.65
C THR A 257 -9.75 5.91 11.07
N ASP A 258 -10.19 6.06 9.81
CA ASP A 258 -10.04 7.32 9.07
C ASP A 258 -11.30 7.82 8.36
N LYS A 259 -12.42 7.10 8.41
CA LYS A 259 -13.60 7.49 7.62
C LYS A 259 -14.51 8.51 8.30
N ALA A 260 -14.66 8.42 9.61
CA ALA A 260 -15.48 9.31 10.41
C ALA A 260 -14.93 9.39 11.85
N ALA A 261 -15.17 10.51 12.51
CA ALA A 261 -14.84 10.63 13.93
C ALA A 261 -15.71 9.68 14.79
N PRO A 262 -15.17 9.14 15.90
CA PRO A 262 -13.84 9.41 16.44
C PRO A 262 -12.73 8.72 15.63
N TYR A 263 -11.62 9.44 15.42
CA TYR A 263 -10.42 8.88 14.77
C TYR A 263 -9.51 8.28 15.83
N ASN A 264 -9.05 7.07 15.62
CA ASN A 264 -8.20 6.38 16.58
C ASN A 264 -7.11 5.57 15.89
N LEU A 265 -5.93 5.52 16.49
CA LEU A 265 -4.96 4.45 16.26
C LEU A 265 -5.28 3.32 17.24
N TYR A 266 -5.43 2.11 16.75
CA TYR A 266 -5.63 0.90 17.54
C TYR A 266 -4.40 0.00 17.48
N ALA A 267 -4.07 -0.62 18.61
CA ALA A 267 -3.22 -1.77 18.70
C ALA A 267 -4.05 -3.01 19.03
N LEU A 268 -3.97 -4.01 18.16
CA LEU A 268 -4.72 -5.24 18.27
C LEU A 268 -3.78 -6.43 18.48
N ASN A 269 -4.22 -7.42 19.23
CA ASN A 269 -3.54 -8.70 19.30
C ASN A 269 -3.64 -9.42 17.95
N ALA A 270 -2.52 -9.75 17.32
CA ALA A 270 -2.48 -10.37 16.00
C ALA A 270 -3.13 -11.76 15.96
N ALA A 271 -3.06 -12.51 17.06
CA ALA A 271 -3.58 -13.89 17.13
C ALA A 271 -5.11 -13.98 17.19
N ASN A 272 -5.80 -12.98 17.80
CA ASN A 272 -7.23 -13.06 18.09
C ASN A 272 -8.02 -11.77 17.84
N GLY A 273 -7.37 -10.68 17.41
CA GLY A 273 -7.97 -9.40 17.07
C GLY A 273 -8.45 -8.58 18.27
N SER A 274 -8.20 -8.99 19.52
CA SER A 274 -8.62 -8.20 20.69
C SER A 274 -7.88 -6.88 20.75
N VAL A 275 -8.59 -5.80 21.09
CA VAL A 275 -8.00 -4.48 21.28
C VAL A 275 -7.11 -4.50 22.53
N ARG A 276 -5.83 -4.16 22.37
CA ARG A 276 -4.87 -3.96 23.48
C ARG A 276 -5.01 -2.57 24.04
N TRP A 277 -5.03 -1.59 23.15
CA TRP A 277 -5.23 -0.18 23.47
C TRP A 277 -5.69 0.62 22.25
N SER A 278 -6.18 1.82 22.48
CA SER A 278 -6.46 2.82 21.44
C SER A 278 -5.89 4.17 21.85
N TYR A 279 -5.53 4.98 20.84
CA TYR A 279 -5.06 6.36 21.01
C TYR A 279 -5.91 7.28 20.13
N SER A 280 -6.58 8.25 20.75
CA SER A 280 -7.48 9.17 20.05
C SER A 280 -6.72 10.23 19.27
N LEU A 281 -7.17 10.53 18.06
CA LEU A 281 -6.60 11.53 17.18
C LEU A 281 -7.55 12.71 17.03
N GLU A 282 -6.99 13.92 17.03
CA GLU A 282 -7.74 15.16 16.84
C GLU A 282 -8.21 15.35 15.39
N SER A 283 -7.52 14.75 14.42
CA SER A 283 -7.80 14.86 13.00
C SER A 283 -7.78 13.50 12.30
N GLN A 284 -8.44 13.45 11.14
CA GLN A 284 -8.40 12.30 10.24
C GLN A 284 -6.97 11.95 9.83
N SER A 285 -6.70 10.66 9.66
CA SER A 285 -5.42 10.15 9.13
C SER A 285 -5.68 9.13 8.04
N GLN A 286 -4.99 9.25 6.92
CA GLN A 286 -4.96 8.24 5.86
C GLN A 286 -3.62 7.47 5.84
N SER A 287 -2.83 7.65 6.88
CA SER A 287 -1.56 6.93 7.03
C SER A 287 -1.75 5.45 7.33
N VAL A 288 -0.90 4.64 6.72
CA VAL A 288 -0.52 3.33 7.23
C VAL A 288 0.62 3.57 8.23
N PRO A 289 0.52 3.11 9.48
CA PRO A 289 1.58 3.29 10.46
C PRO A 289 2.90 2.68 10.00
N ALA A 290 4.02 3.36 10.22
CA ALA A 290 5.37 2.84 10.00
C ALA A 290 6.05 2.58 11.35
N ILE A 291 6.68 1.42 11.48
CA ILE A 291 7.31 0.98 12.73
C ILE A 291 8.82 1.05 12.57
N ASP A 292 9.50 1.75 13.47
CA ASP A 292 10.96 1.85 13.45
C ASP A 292 11.65 0.70 14.24
N ASN A 293 12.97 0.64 14.16
CA ASN A 293 13.77 -0.38 14.85
C ASN A 293 13.73 -0.29 16.39
N LEU A 294 13.21 0.80 16.96
CA LEU A 294 12.95 0.96 18.39
C LEU A 294 11.52 0.56 18.78
N GLY A 295 10.71 0.12 17.79
CA GLY A 295 9.29 -0.22 17.95
C GLY A 295 8.42 1.02 18.18
N GLN A 296 8.83 2.20 17.70
CA GLN A 296 8.01 3.40 17.71
C GLN A 296 7.11 3.42 16.47
N ILE A 297 5.93 4.00 16.62
CA ILE A 297 4.86 4.00 15.63
C ILE A 297 4.76 5.40 15.04
N HIS A 298 5.11 5.53 13.78
CA HIS A 298 5.14 6.78 13.04
C HIS A 298 3.92 6.88 12.10
N PHE A 299 3.21 8.00 12.14
CA PHE A 299 2.09 8.28 11.22
C PHE A 299 1.83 9.78 11.11
N CYS A 300 0.97 10.16 10.17
CA CYS A 300 0.58 11.54 9.93
C CYS A 300 -0.94 11.71 10.02
N THR A 301 -1.40 12.91 10.38
CA THR A 301 -2.80 13.32 10.29
C THR A 301 -2.99 14.38 9.21
N MET A 302 -4.22 14.49 8.69
CA MET A 302 -4.52 15.34 7.54
C MET A 302 -4.43 16.84 7.83
N ASP A 303 -4.41 17.24 9.09
CA ASP A 303 -4.14 18.62 9.52
C ASP A 303 -2.64 18.96 9.56
N GLY A 304 -1.79 18.07 9.07
CA GLY A 304 -0.35 18.30 8.93
C GLY A 304 0.48 17.96 10.16
N VAL A 305 -0.07 17.21 11.11
CA VAL A 305 0.67 16.76 12.31
C VAL A 305 1.37 15.44 12.04
N TYR A 306 2.64 15.37 12.40
CA TYR A 306 3.44 14.16 12.43
C TYR A 306 3.51 13.62 13.86
N HIS A 307 3.18 12.34 14.01
CA HIS A 307 3.10 11.65 15.30
C HIS A 307 4.13 10.54 15.38
N VAL A 308 4.72 10.38 16.55
CA VAL A 308 5.50 9.21 16.95
C VAL A 308 5.03 8.76 18.32
N LEU A 309 4.53 7.53 18.39
CA LEU A 309 4.09 6.92 19.64
C LEU A 309 4.96 5.73 20.00
N LYS A 310 5.02 5.40 21.27
CA LYS A 310 5.61 4.17 21.80
C LYS A 310 4.53 3.27 22.36
N ASP A 311 4.51 2.02 21.92
CA ASP A 311 3.64 0.98 22.49
C ASP A 311 4.15 0.57 23.88
N GLY A 312 3.34 0.78 24.89
CA GLY A 312 3.59 0.36 26.27
C GLY A 312 2.90 -0.95 26.65
N GLY A 313 2.29 -1.65 25.67
CA GLY A 313 1.58 -2.92 25.87
C GLY A 313 0.11 -2.75 26.22
N THR A 314 -0.25 -1.83 27.11
CA THR A 314 -1.63 -1.54 27.55
C THR A 314 -2.08 -0.11 27.23
N ALA A 315 -1.17 0.74 26.82
CA ALA A 315 -1.41 2.11 26.37
C ALA A 315 -0.25 2.58 25.50
N ALA A 316 -0.50 3.55 24.64
CA ALA A 316 0.54 4.28 23.93
C ALA A 316 1.01 5.50 24.72
N SER A 317 2.26 5.90 24.54
CA SER A 317 2.80 7.16 25.01
C SER A 317 3.35 7.99 23.85
N VAL A 318 3.17 9.31 23.91
CA VAL A 318 3.67 10.23 22.89
C VAL A 318 5.18 10.38 23.03
N VAL A 319 5.92 10.09 21.97
CA VAL A 319 7.35 10.36 21.84
C VAL A 319 7.56 11.71 21.17
N TYR A 320 6.79 11.96 20.11
CA TYR A 320 6.84 13.21 19.35
C TYR A 320 5.48 13.48 18.71
N GLU A 321 5.07 14.75 18.75
CA GLU A 321 3.87 15.23 18.07
C GLU A 321 4.08 16.68 17.68
N ARG A 322 3.99 16.98 16.38
CA ARG A 322 4.19 18.35 15.91
C ARG A 322 3.53 18.57 14.55
N LYS A 323 2.89 19.72 14.39
CA LYS A 323 2.47 20.21 13.08
C LYS A 323 3.70 20.62 12.27
N VAL A 324 3.87 19.97 11.12
CA VAL A 324 5.04 20.13 10.22
C VAL A 324 4.67 20.62 8.83
N ALA A 325 3.41 20.48 8.43
CA ALA A 325 2.87 20.93 7.16
C ALA A 325 1.45 21.51 7.36
N ASP A 326 0.84 22.06 6.32
CA ASP A 326 -0.57 22.47 6.38
C ASP A 326 -1.51 21.29 6.23
N SER A 327 -1.13 20.29 5.42
CA SER A 327 -1.81 19.00 5.35
C SER A 327 -0.85 17.89 4.93
N ILE A 328 -1.15 16.64 5.36
CA ILE A 328 -0.44 15.43 4.94
C ILE A 328 -1.49 14.38 4.57
N ASP A 329 -1.45 13.91 3.33
CA ASP A 329 -2.35 12.87 2.80
C ASP A 329 -1.51 11.67 2.34
N GLY A 330 -0.91 10.95 3.27
CA GLY A 330 -0.05 9.82 2.97
C GLY A 330 0.61 9.21 4.19
N SER A 331 1.34 8.14 3.94
CA SER A 331 2.06 7.39 4.96
C SER A 331 3.53 7.82 5.01
N PRO A 332 4.14 7.90 6.18
CA PRO A 332 5.58 8.03 6.27
C PRO A 332 6.26 6.71 5.86
N THR A 333 7.46 6.84 5.30
CA THR A 333 8.35 5.71 4.99
C THR A 333 9.64 5.90 5.75
N ILE A 334 10.01 4.91 6.55
CA ILE A 334 11.26 4.92 7.32
C ILE A 334 12.34 4.30 6.44
N SER A 335 13.39 5.06 6.19
CA SER A 335 14.52 4.67 5.34
C SER A 335 15.43 3.67 6.03
N SER A 336 15.85 2.63 5.31
CA SER A 336 16.88 1.69 5.77
C SER A 336 18.31 2.20 5.60
N VAL A 337 18.48 3.38 5.00
CA VAL A 337 19.81 3.97 4.71
C VAL A 337 20.28 4.87 5.87
N ASP A 338 19.38 5.71 6.38
CA ASP A 338 19.69 6.74 7.37
C ASP A 338 18.73 6.75 8.57
N GLY A 339 17.72 5.88 8.59
CA GLY A 339 16.71 5.79 9.65
C GLY A 339 15.73 6.96 9.66
N ALA A 340 15.85 7.93 8.74
CA ALA A 340 14.95 9.05 8.68
C ALA A 340 13.57 8.64 8.15
N SER A 341 12.54 9.31 8.64
CA SER A 341 11.17 9.16 8.15
C SER A 341 10.90 10.20 7.07
N TYR A 342 10.48 9.74 5.89
CA TYR A 342 10.18 10.58 4.73
C TYR A 342 8.68 10.57 4.44
N PHE A 343 8.12 11.74 4.14
CA PHE A 343 6.71 11.90 3.76
C PHE A 343 6.50 13.17 2.93
N VAL A 344 5.36 13.27 2.28
CA VAL A 344 4.97 14.44 1.49
C VAL A 344 3.89 15.21 2.22
N GLY A 345 4.08 16.51 2.38
CA GLY A 345 3.09 17.42 2.95
C GLY A 345 2.86 18.63 2.05
N LYS A 346 1.71 19.26 2.18
CA LYS A 346 1.36 20.50 1.47
C LYS A 346 1.78 21.72 2.27
N ASP A 347 2.38 22.68 1.58
CA ASP A 347 2.52 24.08 1.99
C ASP A 347 1.43 24.87 1.25
N ALA A 348 0.37 25.24 1.94
CA ALA A 348 -0.77 25.91 1.33
C ALA A 348 -0.46 27.35 0.91
N ALA A 349 0.46 28.05 1.63
CA ALA A 349 0.82 29.42 1.32
C ALA A 349 1.59 29.53 0.00
N ALA A 350 2.45 28.54 -0.29
CA ALA A 350 3.20 28.46 -1.54
C ALA A 350 2.46 27.63 -2.62
N ASP A 351 1.37 26.97 -2.27
CA ASP A 351 0.62 26.00 -3.10
C ASP A 351 1.52 24.90 -3.72
N VAL A 352 2.44 24.39 -2.93
CA VAL A 352 3.40 23.35 -3.34
C VAL A 352 3.34 22.16 -2.42
N LEU A 353 3.74 20.99 -2.95
CA LEU A 353 4.06 19.80 -2.17
C LEU A 353 5.55 19.83 -1.81
N LYS A 354 5.86 19.55 -0.56
CA LYS A 354 7.20 19.42 -0.03
C LYS A 354 7.45 18.02 0.48
N VAL A 355 8.67 17.55 0.25
CA VAL A 355 9.16 16.32 0.90
C VAL A 355 9.77 16.72 2.23
N TYR A 356 9.36 16.06 3.28
CA TYR A 356 9.87 16.22 4.63
C TYR A 356 10.72 15.03 5.01
N SER A 357 11.77 15.28 5.76
CA SER A 357 12.62 14.27 6.39
C SER A 357 12.74 14.60 7.88
N ILE A 358 12.44 13.62 8.73
CA ILE A 358 12.57 13.74 10.18
C ILE A 358 13.39 12.56 10.71
N SER A 359 14.46 12.86 11.43
CA SER A 359 15.32 11.86 12.09
C SER A 359 15.12 11.90 13.59
N PHE A 360 15.19 10.72 14.22
CA PHE A 360 15.10 10.57 15.67
C PHE A 360 16.35 9.89 16.21
N PRO A 361 16.84 10.30 17.41
CA PRO A 361 18.00 9.67 18.01
C PRO A 361 17.79 8.16 18.22
N GLY A 362 18.76 7.37 17.75
CA GLY A 362 18.75 5.90 17.90
C GLY A 362 17.92 5.16 16.84
N VAL A 363 17.13 5.86 16.02
CA VAL A 363 16.46 5.24 14.88
C VAL A 363 17.45 5.08 13.74
N SER A 364 17.65 3.84 13.32
CA SER A 364 18.60 3.45 12.25
C SER A 364 17.90 2.82 11.02
N GLY A 365 16.59 2.63 11.09
CA GLY A 365 15.80 2.04 10.02
C GLY A 365 14.41 1.60 10.47
N PRO A 366 13.65 0.97 9.57
CA PRO A 366 12.37 0.35 9.91
C PRO A 366 12.58 -0.87 10.82
N ALA A 367 11.53 -1.28 11.52
CA ALA A 367 11.51 -2.54 12.25
C ALA A 367 11.72 -3.72 11.30
N GLU A 368 12.44 -4.73 11.78
CA GLU A 368 12.50 -6.04 11.12
C GLU A 368 11.20 -6.79 11.37
N SER A 369 10.15 -6.39 10.66
CA SER A 369 8.81 -6.94 10.73
C SER A 369 8.43 -7.57 9.40
N ALA A 370 7.49 -8.50 9.42
CA ALA A 370 6.92 -9.06 8.18
C ALA A 370 6.23 -7.96 7.35
N TRP A 371 5.61 -6.97 8.01
CA TRP A 371 4.91 -5.86 7.36
C TRP A 371 4.91 -4.60 8.23
N GLY A 372 6.07 -3.99 8.39
CA GLY A 372 6.28 -2.88 9.34
C GLY A 372 5.80 -1.51 8.87
N GLN A 373 5.45 -1.34 7.57
CA GLN A 373 5.02 -0.07 7.00
C GLN A 373 4.27 -0.25 5.68
N TYR A 374 3.84 0.87 5.05
CA TYR A 374 3.20 0.84 3.73
C TYR A 374 4.06 0.07 2.73
N GLY A 375 3.43 -0.87 1.99
CA GLY A 375 4.14 -1.69 1.00
C GLY A 375 5.15 -2.67 1.58
N GLN A 376 5.06 -3.00 2.88
CA GLN A 376 5.89 -3.96 3.62
C GLN A 376 7.23 -3.36 4.08
N ASN A 377 8.00 -2.69 3.23
CA ASN A 377 9.33 -2.17 3.51
C ASN A 377 9.57 -0.82 2.78
N PRO A 378 10.73 -0.16 2.96
CA PRO A 378 11.04 1.12 2.30
C PRO A 378 11.01 1.06 0.77
N GLY A 379 11.20 -0.10 0.17
CA GLY A 379 11.08 -0.31 -1.28
C GLY A 379 9.65 -0.52 -1.76
N HIS A 380 8.65 -0.57 -0.87
CA HIS A 380 7.23 -0.82 -1.17
C HIS A 380 7.00 -2.09 -1.99
N ILE A 381 7.73 -3.16 -1.70
CA ILE A 381 7.74 -4.36 -2.56
C ILE A 381 6.46 -5.21 -2.47
N ASN A 382 5.61 -4.99 -1.46
CA ASN A 382 4.35 -5.74 -1.26
C ASN A 382 4.52 -7.27 -1.33
N TYR A 383 5.62 -7.78 -0.85
CA TYR A 383 5.98 -9.20 -0.88
C TYR A 383 6.36 -9.67 0.52
N GLN A 384 5.80 -10.79 0.96
CA GLN A 384 6.13 -11.41 2.25
C GLN A 384 7.57 -11.93 2.23
N LYS A 385 8.33 -11.58 3.24
CA LYS A 385 9.70 -12.09 3.43
C LYS A 385 9.73 -13.49 4.02
#